data_60c56946258126dc62aaf4183463d338
#
_entry.id   60c56946258126dc62aaf4183463d338
#
_cell.length_a   1.000
_cell.length_b   1.000
_cell.length_c   1.000
_cell.angle_alpha   90.00
_cell.angle_beta   90.00
_cell.angle_gamma   90.00
#
_symmetry.space_group_name_H-M   'P 1'
#
loop_
_entity.id
_entity.type
_entity.pdbx_description
1 polymer ?
#
loop_
_entity_poly.entity_id
_entity_poly.type
_entity_poly.pdbx_seq_one_letter_code
_entity_poly.pdbx_strand_id
1 'polypeptide(L)'
;VRLNNDTVKESGPVSFRFGQTDFSFQYKKDDGQAGEYEMKYGYQDKSDPSIVKWRIILNARQDMLRGMVISDNFGVGLTLVPGSLRAVRYAPVQGGIRNEAHLLTLPVLDNFTKKAVLSKNANGDVNGFTINFGDNYNWPMYIEYSTRVAPGTKVGDTVNNKLSWSATNFPGERTINRSLRLEAGSGDGSAERSKDVVIKAQKTLVGKELTKGQFSFGLYDDKGQLLQTA
;
A
#
# COMPACT_ATOMS: atom_id res chain seq x y z
N VAL A 1 -4.61 -8.83 -19.19
CA VAL A 1 -5.67 -8.07 -19.89
C VAL A 1 -5.38 -6.60 -19.67
N ARG A 2 -5.35 -5.81 -20.74
CA ARG A 2 -5.22 -4.35 -20.65
C ARG A 2 -6.59 -3.74 -20.92
N LEU A 3 -7.10 -2.96 -19.99
CA LEU A 3 -8.36 -2.25 -20.18
C LEU A 3 -8.17 -1.03 -21.09
N ASN A 4 -9.15 -0.80 -21.95
CA ASN A 4 -9.19 0.42 -22.75
C ASN A 4 -9.86 1.53 -21.92
N ASN A 5 -9.09 2.52 -21.52
CA ASN A 5 -9.55 3.66 -20.71
C ASN A 5 -10.54 4.56 -21.46
N ASP A 6 -10.61 4.47 -22.79
CA ASP A 6 -11.60 5.21 -23.57
C ASP A 6 -12.99 4.59 -23.48
N THR A 7 -13.03 3.28 -23.17
CA THR A 7 -14.27 2.50 -23.11
C THR A 7 -14.72 2.28 -21.65
N VAL A 8 -13.79 2.01 -20.74
CA VAL A 8 -14.07 1.78 -19.31
C VAL A 8 -13.74 3.04 -18.54
N LYS A 9 -14.72 3.90 -18.33
CA LYS A 9 -14.54 5.24 -17.73
C LYS A 9 -14.88 5.28 -16.24
N GLU A 10 -15.71 4.36 -15.76
CA GLU A 10 -16.21 4.36 -14.39
C GLU A 10 -15.93 3.04 -13.67
N SER A 11 -15.90 3.08 -12.35
CA SER A 11 -15.81 1.88 -11.52
C SER A 11 -17.08 1.03 -11.68
N GLY A 12 -16.93 -0.27 -11.72
CA GLY A 12 -18.04 -1.18 -11.84
C GLY A 12 -17.66 -2.55 -12.39
N PRO A 13 -18.67 -3.37 -12.69
CA PRO A 13 -18.42 -4.68 -13.29
C PRO A 13 -17.95 -4.50 -14.75
N VAL A 14 -16.85 -5.17 -15.08
CA VAL A 14 -16.36 -5.29 -16.46
C VAL A 14 -16.44 -6.74 -16.87
N SER A 15 -17.15 -6.99 -17.97
CA SER A 15 -17.29 -8.33 -18.52
C SER A 15 -16.58 -8.42 -19.88
N PHE A 16 -15.97 -9.53 -20.14
CA PHE A 16 -15.37 -9.84 -21.44
C PHE A 16 -15.52 -11.32 -21.76
N ARG A 17 -15.54 -11.64 -23.04
CA ARG A 17 -15.64 -13.00 -23.52
C ARG A 17 -14.29 -13.47 -24.08
N PHE A 18 -13.90 -14.66 -23.69
CA PHE A 18 -12.77 -15.35 -24.28
C PHE A 18 -13.21 -16.74 -24.77
N GLY A 19 -13.24 -16.93 -26.07
CA GLY A 19 -13.86 -18.11 -26.69
C GLY A 19 -15.37 -18.14 -26.41
N GLN A 20 -15.85 -19.21 -25.76
CA GLN A 20 -17.25 -19.36 -25.37
C GLN A 20 -17.50 -19.06 -23.88
N THR A 21 -16.49 -18.59 -23.16
CA THR A 21 -16.56 -18.34 -21.73
C THR A 21 -16.64 -16.84 -21.44
N ASP A 22 -17.63 -16.44 -20.65
CA ASP A 22 -17.77 -15.09 -20.14
C ASP A 22 -17.04 -14.95 -18.80
N PHE A 23 -16.25 -13.89 -18.70
CA PHE A 23 -15.55 -13.50 -17.48
C PHE A 23 -16.05 -12.14 -17.02
N SER A 24 -16.17 -11.96 -15.71
CA SER A 24 -16.46 -10.66 -15.13
C SER A 24 -15.57 -10.41 -13.91
N PHE A 25 -15.20 -9.15 -13.70
CA PHE A 25 -14.50 -8.71 -12.50
C PHE A 25 -14.95 -7.30 -12.15
N GLN A 26 -14.81 -6.96 -10.87
CA GLN A 26 -15.06 -5.60 -10.41
C GLN A 26 -13.84 -4.74 -10.73
N TYR A 27 -14.01 -3.82 -11.65
CA TYR A 27 -13.03 -2.78 -11.91
C TYR A 27 -13.25 -1.64 -10.93
N LYS A 28 -12.21 -1.28 -10.21
CA LYS A 28 -12.17 -0.03 -9.47
C LYS A 28 -11.30 0.92 -10.26
N LYS A 29 -11.92 1.96 -10.79
CA LYS A 29 -11.19 3.05 -11.41
C LYS A 29 -10.18 3.54 -10.37
N ASP A 30 -8.92 3.43 -10.71
CA ASP A 30 -7.93 4.24 -10.05
C ASP A 30 -8.26 5.66 -10.48
N ASP A 31 -8.89 6.41 -9.60
CA ASP A 31 -9.21 7.80 -9.86
C ASP A 31 -7.95 8.63 -9.99
N GLY A 32 -6.81 8.05 -10.32
CA GLY A 32 -5.49 8.60 -10.70
C GLY A 32 -5.29 10.09 -10.46
N GLN A 33 -6.33 10.68 -9.99
CA GLN A 33 -6.39 11.92 -9.28
C GLN A 33 -5.92 11.56 -7.89
N ALA A 34 -4.66 11.77 -7.65
CA ALA A 34 -4.22 12.04 -6.31
C ALA A 34 -5.36 12.82 -5.68
N GLY A 35 -6.12 12.22 -4.83
CA GLY A 35 -7.41 12.66 -4.34
C GLY A 35 -7.58 14.17 -4.32
N GLU A 36 -8.67 14.70 -4.12
CA GLU A 36 -8.82 16.15 -4.18
C GLU A 36 -7.78 16.86 -3.30
N TYR A 37 -7.48 16.33 -2.14
CA TYR A 37 -6.50 16.91 -1.19
C TYR A 37 -5.46 15.91 -0.71
N GLU A 38 -5.83 14.65 -0.54
CA GLU A 38 -4.98 13.62 0.05
C GLU A 38 -5.17 12.25 -0.61
N MET A 39 -4.07 11.55 -0.75
CA MET A 39 -4.03 10.13 -1.10
C MET A 39 -3.04 9.42 -0.18
N LYS A 40 -3.41 8.24 0.31
CA LYS A 40 -2.52 7.39 1.10
C LYS A 40 -2.66 5.95 0.67
N TYR A 41 -1.55 5.25 0.52
CA TYR A 41 -1.52 3.81 0.32
C TYR A 41 -0.29 3.19 0.95
N GLY A 42 -0.34 1.89 1.16
CA GLY A 42 0.77 1.09 1.67
C GLY A 42 0.89 -0.22 0.94
N TYR A 43 2.09 -0.78 0.93
CA TYR A 43 2.37 -2.10 0.40
C TYR A 43 3.49 -2.76 1.17
N GLN A 44 3.42 -4.07 1.28
CA GLN A 44 4.45 -4.88 1.93
C GLN A 44 5.69 -4.97 1.03
N ASP A 45 6.88 -4.84 1.62
CA ASP A 45 8.13 -5.00 0.87
C ASP A 45 8.28 -6.47 0.45
N LYS A 46 8.61 -6.70 -0.82
CA LYS A 46 8.76 -8.06 -1.36
C LYS A 46 10.03 -8.76 -0.85
N SER A 47 11.06 -7.98 -0.55
CA SER A 47 12.36 -8.51 -0.08
C SER A 47 12.43 -8.67 1.44
N ASP A 48 11.71 -7.84 2.19
CA ASP A 48 11.56 -7.95 3.64
C ASP A 48 10.08 -7.81 4.02
N PRO A 49 9.33 -8.90 4.10
CA PRO A 49 7.90 -8.85 4.40
C PRO A 49 7.56 -8.34 5.80
N SER A 50 8.55 -8.14 6.68
CA SER A 50 8.35 -7.42 7.95
C SER A 50 8.26 -5.91 7.77
N ILE A 51 8.51 -5.41 6.56
CA ILE A 51 8.46 -3.98 6.23
C ILE A 51 7.22 -3.67 5.42
N VAL A 52 6.50 -2.63 5.83
CA VAL A 52 5.43 -2.01 5.05
C VAL A 52 5.87 -0.61 4.65
N LYS A 53 5.86 -0.34 3.35
CA LYS A 53 6.15 0.97 2.77
C LYS A 53 4.87 1.76 2.60
N TRP A 54 4.87 3.00 3.04
CA TRP A 54 3.73 3.91 2.99
C TRP A 54 4.05 5.12 2.13
N ARG A 55 3.05 5.59 1.40
CA ARG A 55 3.13 6.78 0.57
C ARG A 55 1.90 7.64 0.73
N ILE A 56 2.12 8.95 0.79
CA ILE A 56 1.08 9.96 0.94
C ILE A 56 1.35 11.06 -0.09
N ILE A 57 0.31 11.44 -0.82
CA ILE A 57 0.30 12.64 -1.65
C ILE A 57 -0.72 13.61 -1.03
N LEU A 58 -0.31 14.85 -0.81
CA LEU A 58 -1.16 15.87 -0.24
C LEU A 58 -1.33 17.03 -1.22
N ASN A 59 -2.53 17.61 -1.18
CA ASN A 59 -2.88 18.82 -1.90
C ASN A 59 -2.58 18.76 -3.41
N ALA A 60 -3.01 17.69 -4.06
CA ALA A 60 -2.83 17.50 -5.50
C ALA A 60 -3.47 18.64 -6.32
N ARG A 61 -4.53 19.25 -5.82
CA ARG A 61 -5.22 20.41 -6.42
C ARG A 61 -4.49 21.72 -6.22
N GLN A 62 -3.56 21.77 -5.26
CA GLN A 62 -2.79 22.97 -4.93
C GLN A 62 -3.65 24.14 -4.42
N ASP A 63 -4.71 23.79 -3.71
CA ASP A 63 -5.56 24.78 -3.04
C ASP A 63 -4.76 25.43 -1.90
N MET A 64 -5.07 26.70 -1.59
CA MET A 64 -4.48 27.39 -0.45
C MET A 64 -5.07 26.83 0.84
N LEU A 65 -4.26 26.13 1.64
CA LEU A 65 -4.62 25.58 2.93
C LEU A 65 -3.82 26.32 4.03
N ARG A 66 -4.52 27.02 4.91
CA ARG A 66 -3.90 27.83 5.96
C ARG A 66 -3.76 27.02 7.23
N GLY A 67 -2.59 27.13 7.88
CA GLY A 67 -2.31 26.42 9.12
C GLY A 67 -2.49 24.91 8.98
N MET A 68 -2.16 24.35 7.82
CA MET A 68 -2.33 22.92 7.57
C MET A 68 -1.43 22.09 8.47
N VAL A 69 -2.05 21.14 9.16
CA VAL A 69 -1.36 20.16 10.02
C VAL A 69 -1.81 18.77 9.58
N ILE A 70 -0.86 17.87 9.45
CA ILE A 70 -1.13 16.44 9.29
C ILE A 70 -0.66 15.67 10.52
N SER A 71 -1.35 14.59 10.82
CA SER A 71 -0.95 13.61 11.84
C SER A 71 -1.13 12.21 11.25
N ASP A 72 -0.06 11.44 11.25
CA ASP A 72 -0.07 10.05 10.80
C ASP A 72 0.16 9.14 12.00
N ASN A 73 -0.81 8.27 12.28
CA ASN A 73 -0.80 7.34 13.40
C ASN A 73 -0.72 5.91 12.86
N PHE A 74 0.36 5.25 13.15
CA PHE A 74 0.54 3.85 12.82
C PHE A 74 -0.30 3.01 13.76
N GLY A 75 -1.00 2.02 13.21
CA GLY A 75 -1.77 1.08 14.01
C GLY A 75 -0.89 0.23 14.92
N VAL A 76 -1.56 -0.47 15.83
CA VAL A 76 -0.88 -1.38 16.75
C VAL A 76 0.00 -2.36 15.98
N GLY A 77 1.21 -2.56 16.47
CA GLY A 77 2.18 -3.47 15.85
C GLY A 77 3.00 -2.87 14.69
N LEU A 78 2.90 -1.56 14.45
CA LEU A 78 3.74 -0.87 13.47
C LEU A 78 4.66 0.14 14.16
N THR A 79 5.94 0.13 13.81
CA THR A 79 6.94 1.09 14.27
C THR A 79 7.72 1.67 13.10
N LEU A 80 8.05 2.96 13.16
CA LEU A 80 8.81 3.62 12.11
C LEU A 80 10.20 2.97 11.96
N VAL A 81 10.58 2.66 10.74
CA VAL A 81 11.99 2.33 10.43
C VAL A 81 12.80 3.61 10.51
N PRO A 82 13.82 3.69 11.37
CA PRO A 82 14.61 4.89 11.52
C PRO A 82 15.21 5.38 10.20
N GLY A 83 15.12 6.69 9.95
CA GLY A 83 15.66 7.32 8.75
C GLY A 83 14.86 7.10 7.46
N SER A 84 13.75 6.35 7.50
CA SER A 84 12.93 6.08 6.32
C SER A 84 11.96 7.19 5.95
N LEU A 85 11.64 8.09 6.90
CA LEU A 85 10.70 9.19 6.65
C LEU A 85 11.34 10.24 5.74
N ARG A 86 10.65 10.52 4.64
CA ARG A 86 10.97 11.57 3.68
C ARG A 86 9.70 12.35 3.36
N ALA A 87 9.70 13.64 3.61
CA ALA A 87 8.59 14.53 3.30
C ALA A 87 9.12 15.70 2.45
N VAL A 88 8.70 15.81 1.21
CA VAL A 88 9.21 16.81 0.28
C VAL A 88 8.10 17.59 -0.39
N ARG A 89 8.37 18.86 -0.64
CA ARG A 89 7.54 19.77 -1.42
C ARG A 89 8.00 19.77 -2.86
N TYR A 90 7.04 19.62 -3.78
CA TYR A 90 7.27 19.73 -5.20
C TYR A 90 6.81 21.09 -5.75
N ALA A 91 7.37 21.47 -6.89
CA ALA A 91 6.94 22.67 -7.59
C ALA A 91 5.47 22.56 -7.99
N PRO A 92 4.67 23.63 -7.83
CA PRO A 92 3.31 23.68 -8.33
C PRO A 92 3.27 23.52 -9.87
N VAL A 93 2.18 22.95 -10.37
CA VAL A 93 1.93 22.76 -11.80
C VAL A 93 0.49 23.15 -12.14
N GLN A 94 0.32 23.81 -13.29
CA GLN A 94 -1.01 24.18 -13.76
C GLN A 94 -1.89 22.93 -13.99
N GLY A 95 -3.15 22.99 -13.52
CA GLY A 95 -4.11 21.88 -13.64
C GLY A 95 -3.99 20.80 -12.57
N GLY A 96 -3.08 20.98 -11.59
CA GLY A 96 -2.91 20.03 -10.48
C GLY A 96 -2.12 18.78 -10.85
N ILE A 97 -2.03 17.87 -9.89
CA ILE A 97 -1.28 16.61 -10.01
C ILE A 97 -2.22 15.50 -10.50
N ARG A 98 -1.85 14.86 -11.59
CA ARG A 98 -2.65 13.79 -12.20
C ARG A 98 -2.52 12.43 -11.47
N ASN A 99 -1.30 12.11 -11.06
CA ASN A 99 -0.97 10.86 -10.36
C ASN A 99 0.43 10.96 -9.73
N GLU A 100 0.87 9.94 -9.01
CA GLU A 100 2.19 9.89 -8.38
C GLU A 100 3.32 10.01 -9.40
N ALA A 101 3.23 9.29 -10.52
CA ALA A 101 4.27 9.35 -11.55
C ALA A 101 4.47 10.77 -12.09
N HIS A 102 3.38 11.52 -12.30
CA HIS A 102 3.45 12.94 -12.67
C HIS A 102 4.09 13.77 -11.57
N LEU A 103 3.69 13.59 -10.30
CA LEU A 103 4.27 14.33 -9.18
C LEU A 103 5.79 14.14 -9.11
N LEU A 104 6.27 12.92 -9.25
CA LEU A 104 7.69 12.58 -9.14
C LEU A 104 8.55 13.14 -10.29
N THR A 105 7.96 13.64 -11.37
CA THR A 105 8.69 14.34 -12.43
C THR A 105 8.94 15.82 -12.13
N LEU A 106 8.26 16.37 -11.13
CA LEU A 106 8.36 17.80 -10.82
C LEU A 106 9.65 18.10 -10.03
N PRO A 107 10.17 19.32 -10.12
CA PRO A 107 11.30 19.73 -9.29
C PRO A 107 10.96 19.71 -7.80
N VAL A 108 11.82 19.09 -6.98
CA VAL A 108 11.76 19.17 -5.52
C VAL A 108 12.22 20.57 -5.10
N LEU A 109 11.37 21.29 -4.38
CA LEU A 109 11.66 22.64 -3.91
C LEU A 109 12.14 22.69 -2.47
N ASP A 110 11.67 21.76 -1.62
CA ASP A 110 11.95 21.83 -0.18
C ASP A 110 11.84 20.46 0.48
N ASN A 111 12.56 20.31 1.59
CA ASN A 111 12.56 19.09 2.39
C ASN A 111 11.96 19.37 3.78
N PHE A 112 10.75 18.88 3.99
CA PHE A 112 10.00 19.02 5.24
C PHE A 112 10.29 17.93 6.26
N THR A 113 11.11 16.92 5.96
CA THR A 113 11.39 15.79 6.85
C THR A 113 11.84 16.25 8.25
N LYS A 114 12.67 17.29 8.32
CA LYS A 114 13.17 17.86 9.58
C LYS A 114 12.08 18.57 10.41
N LYS A 115 10.93 18.88 9.81
CA LYS A 115 9.78 19.48 10.51
C LYS A 115 8.86 18.44 11.11
N ALA A 116 9.06 17.16 10.81
CA ALA A 116 8.25 16.09 11.39
C ALA A 116 8.57 15.93 12.89
N VAL A 117 7.53 16.01 13.69
CA VAL A 117 7.56 15.69 15.12
C VAL A 117 7.10 14.25 15.29
N LEU A 118 7.98 13.40 15.79
CA LEU A 118 7.72 11.97 15.95
C LEU A 118 6.94 11.71 17.24
N SER A 119 5.89 10.92 17.17
CA SER A 119 5.15 10.40 18.32
C SER A 119 5.71 9.05 18.75
N LYS A 120 5.69 8.78 20.06
CA LYS A 120 6.16 7.51 20.61
C LYS A 120 5.08 6.85 21.46
N ASN A 121 5.02 5.54 21.42
CA ASN A 121 4.20 4.74 22.32
C ASN A 121 4.85 4.62 23.71
N ALA A 122 4.18 3.92 24.63
CA ALA A 122 4.67 3.71 26.01
C ALA A 122 6.02 2.97 26.08
N ASN A 123 6.36 2.19 25.05
CA ASN A 123 7.62 1.45 24.96
C ASN A 123 8.77 2.28 24.37
N GLY A 124 8.48 3.52 23.95
CA GLY A 124 9.46 4.41 23.31
C GLY A 124 9.57 4.23 21.79
N ASP A 125 8.81 3.33 21.20
CA ASP A 125 8.80 3.10 19.75
C ASP A 125 8.07 4.22 19.03
N VAL A 126 8.59 4.65 17.90
CA VAL A 126 7.95 5.66 17.07
C VAL A 126 6.74 5.06 16.36
N ASN A 127 5.57 5.52 16.72
CA ASN A 127 4.28 5.02 16.21
C ASN A 127 3.48 6.08 15.42
N GLY A 128 4.10 7.18 15.05
CA GLY A 128 3.46 8.23 14.25
C GLY A 128 4.33 9.45 14.08
N PHE A 129 3.81 10.42 13.34
CA PHE A 129 4.43 11.74 13.18
C PHE A 129 3.39 12.81 12.90
N THR A 130 3.75 14.06 13.18
CA THR A 130 2.96 15.25 12.84
C THR A 130 3.83 16.23 12.07
N ILE A 131 3.28 16.86 11.04
CA ILE A 131 3.94 17.96 10.32
C ILE A 131 2.99 19.14 10.25
N ASN A 132 3.50 20.32 10.69
CA ASN A 132 2.83 21.59 10.51
C ASN A 132 3.45 22.31 9.31
N PHE A 133 2.63 22.61 8.31
CA PHE A 133 3.08 23.28 7.07
C PHE A 133 2.98 24.82 7.14
N GLY A 134 2.44 25.37 8.22
CA GLY A 134 2.25 26.81 8.39
C GLY A 134 1.06 27.37 7.59
N ASP A 135 1.02 28.69 7.46
CA ASP A 135 -0.17 29.41 7.02
C ASP A 135 -0.34 29.51 5.50
N ASN A 136 0.69 29.19 4.74
CA ASN A 136 0.71 29.36 3.28
C ASN A 136 1.04 28.05 2.55
N TYR A 137 0.21 27.02 2.73
CA TYR A 137 0.38 25.75 2.08
C TYR A 137 -0.47 25.65 0.81
N ASN A 138 0.15 25.77 -0.37
CA ASN A 138 -0.53 25.70 -1.66
C ASN A 138 0.23 24.89 -2.73
N TRP A 139 1.04 23.93 -2.29
CA TRP A 139 1.87 23.09 -3.18
C TRP A 139 1.59 21.61 -2.97
N PRO A 140 1.95 20.77 -3.94
CA PRO A 140 1.86 19.33 -3.75
C PRO A 140 3.02 18.82 -2.88
N MET A 141 2.70 17.92 -1.96
CA MET A 141 3.65 17.21 -1.10
C MET A 141 3.66 15.73 -1.38
N TYR A 142 4.82 15.13 -1.23
CA TYR A 142 5.02 13.70 -1.20
C TYR A 142 5.69 13.29 0.09
N ILE A 143 5.08 12.32 0.77
CA ILE A 143 5.63 11.75 2.00
C ILE A 143 5.73 10.25 1.81
N GLU A 144 6.91 9.70 2.04
CA GLU A 144 7.15 8.27 2.07
C GLU A 144 7.87 7.87 3.34
N TYR A 145 7.57 6.69 3.84
CA TYR A 145 8.24 6.10 4.99
C TYR A 145 7.96 4.60 5.05
N SER A 146 8.74 3.91 5.86
CA SER A 146 8.58 2.49 6.11
C SER A 146 8.27 2.23 7.57
N THR A 147 7.42 1.25 7.83
CA THR A 147 7.18 0.74 9.18
C THR A 147 7.60 -0.72 9.25
N ARG A 148 8.08 -1.13 10.40
CA ARG A 148 8.33 -2.53 10.74
C ARG A 148 7.13 -3.10 11.47
N VAL A 149 6.73 -4.28 11.08
CA VAL A 149 5.68 -5.06 11.74
C VAL A 149 6.26 -5.69 13.01
N ALA A 150 5.49 -5.66 14.10
CA ALA A 150 5.91 -6.24 15.38
C ALA A 150 6.25 -7.73 15.26
N PRO A 151 7.24 -8.21 16.04
CA PRO A 151 7.52 -9.64 16.14
C PRO A 151 6.27 -10.43 16.54
N GLY A 152 6.07 -11.58 15.94
CA GLY A 152 4.91 -12.46 16.22
C GLY A 152 3.65 -12.14 15.42
N THR A 153 3.63 -11.07 14.62
CA THR A 153 2.56 -10.82 13.65
C THR A 153 2.57 -11.90 12.58
N LYS A 154 1.39 -12.43 12.25
CA LYS A 154 1.25 -13.58 11.34
C LYS A 154 0.85 -13.16 9.93
N VAL A 155 1.15 -14.02 8.98
CA VAL A 155 0.56 -13.93 7.63
C VAL A 155 -0.96 -14.01 7.74
N GLY A 156 -1.64 -13.08 7.08
CA GLY A 156 -3.09 -12.93 7.14
C GLY A 156 -3.59 -11.92 8.17
N ASP A 157 -2.75 -11.51 9.12
CA ASP A 157 -3.07 -10.40 10.01
C ASP A 157 -3.20 -9.09 9.23
N THR A 158 -3.97 -8.16 9.77
CA THR A 158 -4.19 -6.86 9.16
C THR A 158 -3.53 -5.77 9.98
N VAL A 159 -2.71 -4.97 9.36
CA VAL A 159 -2.15 -3.75 9.94
C VAL A 159 -2.90 -2.53 9.42
N ASN A 160 -3.07 -1.53 10.28
CA ASN A 160 -3.81 -0.32 9.97
C ASN A 160 -2.90 0.91 10.09
N ASN A 161 -3.24 1.94 9.33
CA ASN A 161 -2.51 3.20 9.39
C ASN A 161 -3.46 4.36 9.07
N LYS A 162 -3.51 5.36 9.96
CA LYS A 162 -4.45 6.46 9.92
C LYS A 162 -3.73 7.77 9.70
N LEU A 163 -4.06 8.45 8.59
CA LEU A 163 -3.70 9.85 8.34
C LEU A 163 -4.88 10.74 8.70
N SER A 164 -4.65 11.79 9.45
CA SER A 164 -5.59 12.90 9.65
C SER A 164 -4.94 14.19 9.20
N TRP A 165 -5.75 15.14 8.71
CA TRP A 165 -5.28 16.50 8.46
C TRP A 165 -6.39 17.53 8.68
N SER A 166 -5.99 18.74 8.99
CA SER A 166 -6.88 19.90 9.12
C SER A 166 -6.20 21.16 8.61
N ALA A 167 -7.00 22.14 8.23
CA ALA A 167 -6.55 23.49 7.91
C ALA A 167 -7.58 24.51 8.43
N THR A 168 -7.13 25.69 8.84
CA THR A 168 -8.01 26.70 9.47
C THR A 168 -9.08 27.24 8.53
N ASN A 169 -8.83 27.21 7.23
CA ASN A 169 -9.76 27.62 6.19
C ASN A 169 -10.46 26.45 5.50
N PHE A 170 -10.39 25.25 6.09
CA PHE A 170 -11.05 24.06 5.59
C PHE A 170 -12.01 23.50 6.65
N PRO A 171 -13.26 23.14 6.32
CA PRO A 171 -14.23 22.70 7.31
C PRO A 171 -13.89 21.30 7.85
N GLY A 172 -13.61 21.22 9.13
CA GLY A 172 -13.42 19.97 9.85
C GLY A 172 -12.06 19.29 9.60
N GLU A 173 -11.86 18.17 10.28
CA GLU A 173 -10.72 17.27 10.10
C GLU A 173 -11.05 16.20 9.06
N ARG A 174 -10.11 15.91 8.17
CA ARG A 174 -10.22 14.80 7.24
C ARG A 174 -9.34 13.63 7.70
N THR A 175 -9.82 12.44 7.43
CA THR A 175 -9.15 11.20 7.86
C THR A 175 -9.16 10.17 6.74
N ILE A 176 -7.99 9.55 6.52
CA ILE A 176 -7.84 8.37 5.68
C ILE A 176 -7.34 7.22 6.53
N ASN A 177 -8.10 6.13 6.57
CA ASN A 177 -7.65 4.86 7.14
C ASN A 177 -7.21 3.93 6.00
N ARG A 178 -6.09 3.27 6.18
CA ARG A 178 -5.62 2.23 5.28
C ARG A 178 -5.33 0.96 6.07
N SER A 179 -5.87 -0.13 5.56
CA SER A 179 -5.66 -1.48 6.08
C SER A 179 -4.87 -2.28 5.06
N LEU A 180 -3.87 -3.01 5.51
CA LEU A 180 -3.10 -3.91 4.69
C LEU A 180 -3.11 -5.30 5.34
N ARG A 181 -3.53 -6.31 4.59
CA ARG A 181 -3.39 -7.70 4.99
C ARG A 181 -1.99 -8.17 4.66
N LEU A 182 -1.31 -8.73 5.64
CA LEU A 182 0.06 -9.22 5.47
C LEU A 182 0.07 -10.54 4.71
N GLU A 183 0.95 -10.62 3.74
CA GLU A 183 1.16 -11.79 2.89
C GLU A 183 2.48 -12.47 3.22
N ALA A 184 2.62 -13.76 2.83
CA ALA A 184 3.91 -14.43 2.83
C ALA A 184 4.83 -13.74 1.83
N GLY A 185 6.05 -13.40 2.25
CA GLY A 185 7.06 -12.88 1.33
C GLY A 185 7.51 -13.95 0.34
N SER A 186 7.70 -13.57 -0.89
CA SER A 186 8.42 -14.38 -1.86
C SER A 186 9.92 -14.11 -1.70
N GLY A 187 10.61 -14.84 -0.82
CA GLY A 187 12.06 -14.71 -0.66
C GLY A 187 12.57 -15.46 0.56
N ASP A 188 13.72 -16.08 0.45
CA ASP A 188 14.48 -16.77 1.49
C ASP A 188 14.97 -15.80 2.59
N GLY A 189 14.07 -15.19 3.30
CA GLY A 189 14.37 -14.35 4.45
C GLY A 189 14.00 -15.07 5.72
N SER A 190 14.99 -15.53 6.49
CA SER A 190 14.85 -16.13 7.80
C SER A 190 14.32 -15.15 8.86
N ALA A 191 13.06 -14.82 8.79
CA ALA A 191 12.28 -14.39 9.94
C ALA A 191 11.57 -15.65 10.45
N GLU A 192 11.49 -15.83 11.75
CA GLU A 192 10.73 -16.91 12.38
C GLU A 192 9.24 -16.78 12.03
N ARG A 193 8.91 -17.18 10.83
CA ARG A 193 7.55 -17.37 10.34
C ARG A 193 7.31 -18.87 10.35
N SER A 194 6.07 -19.25 10.57
CA SER A 194 5.67 -20.65 10.46
C SER A 194 6.35 -21.22 9.21
N LYS A 195 7.23 -22.18 9.43
CA LYS A 195 8.06 -22.81 8.40
C LYS A 195 7.23 -23.66 7.43
N ASP A 196 5.92 -23.68 7.64
CA ASP A 196 5.00 -24.53 6.89
C ASP A 196 4.36 -23.74 5.75
N VAL A 197 4.88 -23.91 4.55
CA VAL A 197 4.22 -23.50 3.32
C VAL A 197 3.23 -24.59 2.93
N VAL A 198 1.93 -24.30 3.01
CA VAL A 198 0.92 -25.24 2.54
C VAL A 198 0.70 -25.02 1.04
N ILE A 199 1.22 -25.92 0.24
CA ILE A 199 0.95 -25.99 -1.21
C ILE A 199 -0.27 -26.87 -1.41
N LYS A 200 -1.33 -26.34 -2.00
CA LYS A 200 -2.54 -27.09 -2.34
C LYS A 200 -2.54 -27.40 -3.83
N ALA A 201 -2.57 -28.67 -4.19
CA ALA A 201 -2.77 -29.13 -5.55
C ALA A 201 -4.12 -29.86 -5.64
N GLN A 202 -4.85 -29.60 -6.73
CA GLN A 202 -6.12 -30.28 -7.00
C GLN A 202 -6.08 -30.91 -8.39
N LYS A 203 -6.37 -32.21 -8.47
CA LYS A 203 -6.56 -32.94 -9.72
C LYS A 203 -8.04 -33.18 -9.94
N THR A 204 -8.52 -32.85 -11.13
CA THR A 204 -9.89 -33.16 -11.57
C THR A 204 -9.83 -34.07 -12.78
N LEU A 205 -10.74 -35.03 -12.87
CA LEU A 205 -10.97 -35.85 -14.06
C LEU A 205 -12.33 -35.53 -14.69
N VAL A 206 -12.34 -35.30 -15.98
CA VAL A 206 -13.59 -35.08 -16.73
C VAL A 206 -14.21 -36.42 -17.07
N GLY A 207 -15.46 -36.65 -16.64
CA GLY A 207 -16.22 -37.85 -16.95
C GLY A 207 -15.91 -39.11 -16.13
N LYS A 208 -15.11 -39.00 -15.09
CA LYS A 208 -14.82 -40.10 -14.13
C LYS A 208 -14.64 -39.56 -12.70
N GLU A 209 -15.05 -40.38 -11.75
CA GLU A 209 -14.76 -40.11 -10.34
C GLU A 209 -13.30 -40.44 -10.00
N LEU A 210 -12.70 -39.62 -9.14
CA LEU A 210 -11.36 -39.85 -8.60
C LEU A 210 -11.41 -40.88 -7.49
N THR A 211 -10.54 -41.88 -7.57
CA THR A 211 -10.35 -42.87 -6.50
C THR A 211 -9.16 -42.49 -5.66
N LYS A 212 -9.25 -42.69 -4.34
CA LYS A 212 -8.16 -42.39 -3.40
C LYS A 212 -6.90 -43.18 -3.81
N GLY A 213 -5.77 -42.46 -3.92
CA GLY A 213 -4.48 -43.05 -4.31
C GLY A 213 -4.26 -43.26 -5.80
N GLN A 214 -5.18 -42.78 -6.65
CA GLN A 214 -5.06 -42.93 -8.12
C GLN A 214 -3.95 -42.03 -8.70
N PHE A 215 -3.63 -40.93 -8.03
CA PHE A 215 -2.57 -39.99 -8.39
C PHE A 215 -1.74 -39.64 -7.15
N SER A 216 -0.46 -39.35 -7.37
CA SER A 216 0.42 -38.76 -6.41
C SER A 216 0.95 -37.44 -6.94
N PHE A 217 1.24 -36.50 -6.03
CA PHE A 217 1.88 -35.23 -6.35
C PHE A 217 3.30 -35.25 -5.79
N GLY A 218 4.26 -34.86 -6.60
CA GLY A 218 5.64 -34.65 -6.15
C GLY A 218 5.95 -33.15 -6.14
N LEU A 219 6.50 -32.67 -5.05
CA LEU A 219 7.09 -31.33 -4.96
C LEU A 219 8.59 -31.45 -5.22
N TYR A 220 9.09 -30.67 -6.16
CA TYR A 220 10.50 -30.65 -6.57
C TYR A 220 11.10 -29.26 -6.36
N ASP A 221 12.39 -29.20 -6.09
CA ASP A 221 13.16 -27.96 -6.07
C ASP A 221 13.46 -27.46 -7.51
N ASP A 222 14.13 -26.33 -7.62
CA ASP A 222 14.57 -25.73 -8.88
C ASP A 222 15.63 -26.56 -9.65
N LYS A 223 16.22 -27.55 -8.99
CA LYS A 223 17.20 -28.50 -9.54
C LYS A 223 16.59 -29.84 -9.91
N GLY A 224 15.26 -29.99 -9.75
CA GLY A 224 14.53 -31.22 -10.03
C GLY A 224 14.66 -32.30 -8.94
N GLN A 225 15.13 -31.97 -7.75
CA GLN A 225 15.18 -32.90 -6.62
C GLN A 225 13.82 -32.97 -5.94
N LEU A 226 13.33 -34.21 -5.71
CA LEU A 226 12.06 -34.46 -5.02
C LEU A 226 12.18 -34.05 -3.55
N LEU A 227 11.34 -33.10 -3.12
CA LEU A 227 11.27 -32.61 -1.75
C LEU A 227 10.20 -33.34 -0.93
N GLN A 228 9.04 -33.61 -1.53
CA GLN A 228 7.91 -34.24 -0.85
C GLN A 228 6.96 -34.91 -1.83
N THR A 229 6.27 -35.94 -1.38
CA THR A 229 5.15 -36.57 -2.10
C THR A 229 3.89 -36.52 -1.26
N ALA A 230 2.75 -36.38 -1.91
CA ALA A 230 1.41 -36.43 -1.31
C ALA A 230 0.46 -37.26 -2.17
#